data_5c00da6d7a217d1ddd29289cb22742f4
#
_entry.id   5c00da6d7a217d1ddd29289cb22742f4
#
_cell.length_a   1.000
_cell.length_b   1.000
_cell.length_c   1.000
_cell.angle_alpha   90.00
_cell.angle_beta   90.00
_cell.angle_gamma   90.00
#
_symmetry.space_group_name_H-M   'P 1'
#
loop_
_entity.id
_entity.type
_entity.pdbx_description
1 polymer ?
#
loop_
_entity_poly.entity_id
_entity_poly.type
_entity_poly.pdbx_seq_one_letter_code
_entity_poly.pdbx_strand_id
1 'polypeptide(L)'
;MNLRMKIRILLCGCGALALGALVARAADGVTKDGAPLRDALVQEASRPIKPAWRPMLLYLAELHGRSVFPATGHFKYPYESIGPGYQGGRVFGHIDLTHERFDTVRASPEHVRNQIRNELGGQQADGLIPGIVLFDAEGQPRWKNFKGFPPIWVVSAEVYVEQTGDVDFLNECLAAVRKQIGWFEAKRSVPGGGFYYLDLTANTWESGMDEGIRYDERPPAPAACVDACSHVYLLYDHAARWSKNLREPAADWEAKARALREFIRKELWDSETGFFFDQWTVRRPARRQLAFEGMWPVVVGAATAEQAQRVIDEHLLNPKEFFTPHPIATVALSEPKFELRMWRGPAWNCMTYWAARGCVRYGRRDAARQLLEKALDATAVEFGRTGTIWEFYHPSLGEQSLLRRKPTAQNTPSRDYLGHNPLFAMADLWRQAGGLPVK
;
A
#
# COMPACT_ATOMS: atom_id res chain seq x y z
N MET A 1 29.83 -20.16 -48.87
CA MET A 1 30.91 -19.56 -48.08
C MET A 1 30.45 -18.20 -47.58
N ASN A 2 30.18 -18.16 -46.29
CA ASN A 2 30.03 -16.94 -45.43
C ASN A 2 28.99 -15.86 -45.72
N LEU A 3 27.80 -16.09 -45.17
CA LEU A 3 26.77 -15.05 -44.91
C LEU A 3 26.32 -15.10 -43.42
N ARG A 4 27.27 -15.17 -42.48
CA ARG A 4 26.94 -15.28 -41.03
C ARG A 4 27.64 -14.29 -40.09
N MET A 5 28.05 -13.11 -40.57
CA MET A 5 28.85 -12.20 -39.73
C MET A 5 28.53 -10.72 -39.91
N LYS A 6 27.26 -10.31 -39.94
CA LYS A 6 26.88 -8.88 -39.93
C LYS A 6 25.63 -8.51 -39.08
N ILE A 7 25.21 -9.32 -38.14
CA ILE A 7 23.99 -9.00 -37.31
C ILE A 7 24.32 -8.78 -35.82
N ARG A 8 25.55 -8.52 -35.44
CA ARG A 8 25.92 -8.41 -34.01
C ARG A 8 26.28 -7.00 -33.49
N ILE A 9 26.14 -5.94 -34.25
CA ILE A 9 26.57 -4.58 -33.82
C ILE A 9 25.45 -3.53 -33.80
N LEU A 10 24.22 -3.85 -34.16
CA LEU A 10 23.12 -2.86 -34.17
C LEU A 10 22.20 -2.87 -32.95
N LEU A 11 22.35 -3.77 -31.98
CA LEU A 11 21.44 -3.87 -30.84
C LEU A 11 21.91 -3.16 -29.55
N CYS A 12 23.17 -2.72 -29.45
CA CYS A 12 23.66 -1.99 -28.28
C CYS A 12 23.49 -0.46 -28.36
N GLY A 13 23.34 0.10 -29.56
CA GLY A 13 23.24 1.58 -29.73
C GLY A 13 21.83 2.15 -29.50
N CYS A 14 20.79 1.38 -29.83
CA CYS A 14 19.41 1.85 -29.70
C CYS A 14 18.89 1.89 -28.26
N GLY A 15 19.39 1.01 -27.37
CA GLY A 15 18.98 0.97 -25.98
C GLY A 15 19.49 2.17 -25.18
N ALA A 16 20.74 2.58 -25.41
CA ALA A 16 21.34 3.71 -24.68
C ALA A 16 20.78 5.07 -25.14
N LEU A 17 20.47 5.21 -26.44
CA LEU A 17 19.84 6.43 -26.98
C LEU A 17 18.37 6.55 -26.58
N ALA A 18 17.63 5.44 -26.49
CA ALA A 18 16.24 5.44 -26.01
C ALA A 18 16.17 5.74 -24.50
N LEU A 19 17.11 5.20 -23.71
CA LEU A 19 17.20 5.49 -22.27
C LEU A 19 17.58 6.96 -22.02
N GLY A 20 18.54 7.50 -22.77
CA GLY A 20 18.93 8.91 -22.71
C GLY A 20 17.81 9.86 -23.11
N ALA A 21 16.99 9.51 -24.11
CA ALA A 21 15.84 10.29 -24.54
C ALA A 21 14.66 10.19 -23.56
N LEU A 22 14.46 9.05 -22.89
CA LEU A 22 13.45 8.87 -21.86
C LEU A 22 13.80 9.70 -20.60
N VAL A 23 15.08 9.65 -20.17
CA VAL A 23 15.58 10.42 -19.02
C VAL A 23 15.58 11.92 -19.33
N ALA A 24 15.93 12.34 -20.55
CA ALA A 24 15.88 13.76 -20.94
C ALA A 24 14.44 14.32 -21.00
N ARG A 25 13.46 13.50 -21.43
CA ARG A 25 12.05 13.91 -21.49
C ARG A 25 11.37 13.95 -20.11
N ALA A 26 11.90 13.20 -19.12
CA ALA A 26 11.42 13.18 -17.75
C ALA A 26 11.95 14.35 -16.91
N ALA A 27 13.13 14.90 -17.24
CA ALA A 27 13.72 16.02 -16.51
C ALA A 27 12.93 17.34 -16.63
N ASP A 28 12.09 17.49 -17.68
CA ASP A 28 11.18 18.61 -17.83
C ASP A 28 9.97 18.45 -16.90
N GLY A 29 10.05 18.98 -15.69
CA GLY A 29 8.93 19.01 -14.75
C GLY A 29 9.26 18.62 -13.30
N VAL A 30 10.48 18.19 -12.98
CA VAL A 30 10.92 18.00 -11.59
C VAL A 30 10.91 19.35 -10.88
N THR A 31 10.25 19.39 -9.72
CA THR A 31 10.17 20.63 -8.95
C THR A 31 11.51 20.94 -8.25
N LYS A 32 11.74 22.21 -7.87
CA LYS A 32 12.93 22.59 -7.10
C LYS A 32 13.03 21.79 -5.79
N ASP A 33 11.90 21.61 -5.10
CA ASP A 33 11.85 20.91 -3.83
C ASP A 33 11.91 19.38 -4.00
N GLY A 34 11.56 18.86 -5.18
CA GLY A 34 11.60 17.44 -5.50
C GLY A 34 12.93 16.95 -6.09
N ALA A 35 13.77 17.85 -6.59
CA ALA A 35 15.04 17.47 -7.20
C ALA A 35 15.97 16.68 -6.24
N PRO A 36 16.15 17.06 -4.96
CA PRO A 36 16.97 16.28 -4.04
C PRO A 36 16.44 14.85 -3.81
N LEU A 37 15.13 14.69 -3.71
CA LEU A 37 14.49 13.38 -3.55
C LEU A 37 14.71 12.52 -4.80
N ARG A 38 14.46 13.07 -6.00
CA ARG A 38 14.71 12.38 -7.26
C ARG A 38 16.15 11.88 -7.35
N ASP A 39 17.13 12.74 -7.05
CA ASP A 39 18.56 12.42 -7.15
C ASP A 39 18.94 11.29 -6.18
N ALA A 40 18.41 11.31 -4.96
CA ALA A 40 18.61 10.25 -3.98
C ALA A 40 17.99 8.91 -4.45
N LEU A 41 16.79 8.92 -5.04
CA LEU A 41 16.15 7.73 -5.59
C LEU A 41 16.86 7.18 -6.83
N VAL A 42 17.43 8.04 -7.67
CA VAL A 42 18.27 7.60 -8.80
C VAL A 42 19.51 6.85 -8.30
N GLN A 43 20.11 7.30 -7.19
CA GLN A 43 21.20 6.55 -6.53
C GLN A 43 20.70 5.20 -5.97
N GLU A 44 19.51 5.17 -5.33
CA GLU A 44 18.92 3.93 -4.84
C GLU A 44 18.62 2.93 -5.98
N ALA A 45 18.22 3.40 -7.17
CA ALA A 45 18.03 2.59 -8.37
C ALA A 45 19.32 1.95 -8.90
N SER A 46 20.50 2.40 -8.45
CA SER A 46 21.80 1.80 -8.80
C SER A 46 22.12 0.53 -8.01
N ARG A 47 21.42 0.27 -6.92
CA ARG A 47 21.61 -0.95 -6.11
C ARG A 47 21.35 -2.22 -6.92
N PRO A 48 21.87 -3.38 -6.47
CA PRO A 48 21.66 -4.65 -7.16
C PRO A 48 20.17 -5.01 -7.28
N ILE A 49 19.71 -5.12 -8.52
CA ILE A 49 18.33 -5.50 -8.92
C ILE A 49 18.38 -6.25 -10.25
N LYS A 50 17.26 -6.82 -10.69
CA LYS A 50 17.17 -7.30 -12.07
C LYS A 50 17.29 -6.12 -13.04
N PRO A 51 18.16 -6.21 -14.08
CA PRO A 51 18.37 -5.10 -15.02
C PRO A 51 17.08 -4.59 -15.67
N ALA A 52 16.11 -5.49 -15.92
CA ALA A 52 14.84 -5.14 -16.52
C ALA A 52 13.97 -4.18 -15.66
N TRP A 53 14.18 -4.12 -14.35
CA TRP A 53 13.42 -3.22 -13.47
C TRP A 53 13.97 -1.78 -13.42
N ARG A 54 15.26 -1.61 -13.78
CA ARG A 54 15.93 -0.31 -13.65
C ARG A 54 15.25 0.84 -14.41
N PRO A 55 14.80 0.66 -15.67
CA PRO A 55 14.12 1.76 -16.39
C PRO A 55 12.86 2.26 -15.69
N MET A 56 12.02 1.36 -15.17
CA MET A 56 10.81 1.76 -14.46
C MET A 56 11.12 2.43 -13.11
N LEU A 57 12.17 1.99 -12.37
CA LEU A 57 12.57 2.61 -11.11
C LEU A 57 13.16 4.00 -11.33
N LEU A 58 13.95 4.20 -12.39
CA LEU A 58 14.42 5.54 -12.76
C LEU A 58 13.25 6.47 -13.12
N TYR A 59 12.26 5.95 -13.85
CA TYR A 59 11.04 6.72 -14.14
C TYR A 59 10.25 7.04 -12.88
N LEU A 60 10.14 6.08 -11.95
CA LEU A 60 9.47 6.31 -10.66
C LEU A 60 10.17 7.40 -9.84
N ALA A 61 11.52 7.44 -9.84
CA ALA A 61 12.28 8.50 -9.21
C ALA A 61 11.94 9.89 -9.78
N GLU A 62 11.78 10.00 -11.11
CA GLU A 62 11.32 11.24 -11.75
C GLU A 62 9.89 11.61 -11.32
N LEU A 63 8.98 10.64 -11.21
CA LEU A 63 7.62 10.90 -10.73
C LEU A 63 7.62 11.44 -9.30
N HIS A 64 8.40 10.87 -8.38
CA HIS A 64 8.58 11.40 -7.03
C HIS A 64 9.07 12.85 -7.06
N GLY A 65 10.12 13.13 -7.84
CA GLY A 65 10.65 14.50 -7.97
C GLY A 65 9.65 15.51 -8.55
N ARG A 66 8.73 15.07 -9.40
CA ARG A 66 7.66 15.91 -9.96
C ARG A 66 6.48 16.11 -9.02
N SER A 67 6.36 15.27 -7.98
CA SER A 67 5.24 15.23 -7.07
C SER A 67 5.46 16.02 -5.78
N VAL A 68 6.66 16.53 -5.51
CA VAL A 68 6.96 17.35 -4.32
C VAL A 68 6.65 18.82 -4.60
N PHE A 69 5.86 19.43 -3.72
CA PHE A 69 5.42 20.81 -3.81
C PHE A 69 5.86 21.61 -2.56
N PRO A 70 6.04 22.93 -2.67
CA PRO A 70 6.40 23.79 -1.56
C PRO A 70 5.40 23.71 -0.39
N ALA A 71 5.89 23.93 0.83
CA ALA A 71 5.04 24.09 2.01
C ALA A 71 3.97 25.15 1.76
N THR A 72 2.71 24.86 2.15
CA THR A 72 1.57 25.76 1.95
C THR A 72 0.47 25.50 2.99
N GLY A 73 -0.23 26.54 3.38
CA GLY A 73 -1.30 26.49 4.38
C GLY A 73 -0.83 25.88 5.69
N HIS A 74 -1.43 24.77 6.10
CA HIS A 74 -1.05 24.06 7.32
C HIS A 74 0.06 23.00 7.12
N PHE A 75 0.48 22.72 5.90
CA PHE A 75 1.69 21.93 5.65
C PHE A 75 2.94 22.76 5.93
N LYS A 76 3.66 22.40 6.98
CA LYS A 76 4.87 23.11 7.43
C LYS A 76 6.11 22.74 6.63
N TYR A 77 6.07 21.65 5.88
CA TYR A 77 7.16 21.12 5.08
C TYR A 77 6.72 20.96 3.63
N PRO A 78 7.64 20.93 2.66
CA PRO A 78 7.31 20.49 1.31
C PRO A 78 6.57 19.16 1.37
N TYR A 79 5.51 19.02 0.58
CA TYR A 79 4.65 17.85 0.61
C TYR A 79 4.65 17.12 -0.73
N GLU A 80 4.47 15.82 -0.69
CA GLU A 80 4.37 14.96 -1.85
C GLU A 80 2.89 14.71 -2.19
N SER A 81 2.57 14.70 -3.48
CA SER A 81 1.26 14.35 -4.01
C SER A 81 1.31 12.95 -4.61
N ILE A 82 0.20 12.25 -4.61
CA ILE A 82 0.06 10.83 -5.00
C ILE A 82 0.38 10.51 -6.48
N GLY A 83 1.01 11.42 -7.19
CA GLY A 83 1.48 11.28 -8.56
C GLY A 83 0.95 12.38 -9.48
N PRO A 84 1.76 12.81 -10.46
CA PRO A 84 1.41 13.94 -11.34
C PRO A 84 0.30 13.60 -12.34
N GLY A 85 0.03 12.32 -12.57
CA GLY A 85 -1.01 11.87 -13.50
C GLY A 85 -2.32 11.46 -12.83
N TYR A 86 -2.47 11.68 -11.52
CA TYR A 86 -3.71 11.34 -10.84
C TYR A 86 -4.88 12.17 -11.36
N GLN A 87 -5.95 11.49 -11.78
CA GLN A 87 -7.12 12.11 -12.43
C GLN A 87 -7.88 13.09 -11.50
N GLY A 88 -7.78 12.91 -10.18
CA GLY A 88 -8.35 13.81 -9.18
C GLY A 88 -7.54 15.09 -8.96
N GLY A 89 -6.46 15.30 -9.71
CA GLY A 89 -5.56 16.43 -9.53
C GLY A 89 -4.59 16.25 -8.37
N ARG A 90 -4.11 17.35 -7.82
CA ARG A 90 -3.18 17.33 -6.69
C ARG A 90 -3.90 16.87 -5.41
N VAL A 91 -3.41 15.81 -4.80
CA VAL A 91 -3.99 15.21 -3.61
C VAL A 91 -2.90 14.77 -2.64
N PHE A 92 -3.13 14.94 -1.36
CA PHE A 92 -2.35 14.35 -0.28
C PHE A 92 -3.24 13.29 0.39
N GLY A 93 -2.96 12.02 0.15
CA GLY A 93 -3.77 10.89 0.59
C GLY A 93 -3.06 10.06 1.65
N HIS A 94 -3.73 9.75 2.75
CA HIS A 94 -3.18 9.04 3.91
C HIS A 94 -2.59 7.66 3.53
N ILE A 95 -3.38 6.83 2.84
CA ILE A 95 -2.95 5.48 2.42
C ILE A 95 -1.86 5.57 1.37
N ASP A 96 -2.09 6.38 0.35
CA ASP A 96 -1.20 6.54 -0.81
C ASP A 96 0.20 6.96 -0.35
N LEU A 97 0.28 8.01 0.46
CA LEU A 97 1.55 8.51 0.98
C LEU A 97 2.28 7.54 1.89
N THR A 98 1.57 6.62 2.54
CA THR A 98 2.24 5.56 3.29
C THR A 98 3.08 4.68 2.37
N HIS A 99 2.60 4.39 1.17
CA HIS A 99 3.34 3.61 0.18
C HIS A 99 4.52 4.40 -0.41
N GLU A 100 4.34 5.69 -0.69
CA GLU A 100 5.41 6.58 -1.14
C GLU A 100 6.51 6.74 -0.09
N ARG A 101 6.14 6.78 1.20
CA ARG A 101 7.11 6.79 2.32
C ARG A 101 7.95 5.54 2.38
N PHE A 102 7.39 4.36 2.08
CA PHE A 102 8.19 3.14 1.98
C PHE A 102 9.22 3.21 0.86
N ASP A 103 8.88 3.81 -0.27
CA ASP A 103 9.81 3.99 -1.39
C ASP A 103 10.94 4.95 -1.04
N THR A 104 10.64 6.00 -0.30
CA THR A 104 11.55 7.13 -0.11
C THR A 104 12.37 7.06 1.18
N VAL A 105 11.96 6.22 2.16
CA VAL A 105 12.58 6.20 3.50
C VAL A 105 14.09 5.92 3.47
N ARG A 106 14.55 5.04 2.61
CA ARG A 106 15.99 4.72 2.50
C ARG A 106 16.79 5.86 1.88
N ALA A 107 16.23 6.45 0.85
CA ALA A 107 16.88 7.52 0.07
C ALA A 107 16.84 8.87 0.79
N SER A 108 15.73 9.18 1.47
CA SER A 108 15.51 10.46 2.14
C SER A 108 14.66 10.31 3.40
N PRO A 109 15.23 9.83 4.53
CA PRO A 109 14.48 9.66 5.79
C PRO A 109 13.85 10.97 6.28
N GLU A 110 14.52 12.10 6.10
CA GLU A 110 13.99 13.41 6.50
C GLU A 110 12.70 13.76 5.73
N HIS A 111 12.66 13.46 4.43
CA HIS A 111 11.44 13.63 3.63
C HIS A 111 10.28 12.85 4.25
N VAL A 112 10.49 11.58 4.59
CA VAL A 112 9.45 10.73 5.21
C VAL A 112 8.96 11.30 6.54
N ARG A 113 9.87 11.70 7.42
CA ARG A 113 9.51 12.37 8.69
C ARG A 113 8.62 13.59 8.44
N ASN A 114 8.98 14.41 7.46
CA ASN A 114 8.26 15.63 7.12
C ASN A 114 6.87 15.34 6.54
N GLN A 115 6.73 14.27 5.69
CA GLN A 115 5.42 13.84 5.20
C GLN A 115 4.52 13.36 6.34
N ILE A 116 5.05 12.58 7.30
CA ILE A 116 4.28 12.13 8.46
C ILE A 116 3.89 13.34 9.33
N ARG A 117 4.78 14.29 9.57
CA ARG A 117 4.45 15.52 10.33
C ARG A 117 3.38 16.36 9.64
N ASN A 118 3.42 16.48 8.32
CA ASN A 118 2.36 17.15 7.56
C ASN A 118 1.00 16.46 7.76
N GLU A 119 0.96 15.13 7.75
CA GLU A 119 -0.25 14.34 7.99
C GLU A 119 -0.75 14.49 9.43
N LEU A 120 0.12 14.31 10.41
CA LEU A 120 -0.23 14.43 11.83
C LEU A 120 -0.62 15.86 12.22
N GLY A 121 -0.11 16.86 11.49
CA GLY A 121 -0.54 18.26 11.62
C GLY A 121 -2.03 18.48 11.34
N GLY A 122 -2.69 17.55 10.64
CA GLY A 122 -4.13 17.54 10.39
C GLY A 122 -4.96 16.78 11.43
N GLN A 123 -4.32 16.14 12.42
CA GLN A 123 -5.07 15.38 13.43
C GLN A 123 -6.01 16.26 14.22
N GLN A 124 -7.30 15.87 14.27
CA GLN A 124 -8.36 16.61 14.94
C GLN A 124 -8.31 16.41 16.45
N ALA A 125 -9.01 17.28 17.19
CA ALA A 125 -9.05 17.22 18.66
C ALA A 125 -9.64 15.89 19.19
N ASP A 126 -10.57 15.29 18.45
CA ASP A 126 -11.16 13.97 18.78
C ASP A 126 -10.27 12.78 18.40
N GLY A 127 -9.14 13.03 17.74
CA GLY A 127 -8.15 12.02 17.35
C GLY A 127 -8.24 11.58 15.89
N LEU A 128 -9.25 11.99 15.12
CA LEU A 128 -9.34 11.69 13.69
C LEU A 128 -8.10 12.23 12.97
N ILE A 129 -7.44 11.39 12.20
CA ILE A 129 -6.50 11.82 11.15
C ILE A 129 -7.30 11.79 9.84
N PRO A 130 -7.54 12.94 9.19
CA PRO A 130 -8.30 12.99 7.95
C PRO A 130 -7.66 12.17 6.83
N GLY A 131 -8.45 11.35 6.13
CA GLY A 131 -7.93 10.42 5.13
C GLY A 131 -7.42 11.07 3.84
N ILE A 132 -7.87 12.29 3.53
CA ILE A 132 -7.51 12.95 2.26
C ILE A 132 -7.52 14.47 2.40
N VAL A 133 -6.53 15.11 1.76
CA VAL A 133 -6.47 16.54 1.53
C VAL A 133 -6.58 16.80 0.03
N LEU A 134 -7.52 17.61 -0.34
CA LEU A 134 -7.64 18.16 -1.68
C LEU A 134 -7.08 19.60 -1.69
N PHE A 135 -6.70 20.08 -2.85
CA PHE A 135 -6.23 21.46 -3.01
C PHE A 135 -7.27 22.25 -3.81
N ASP A 136 -7.58 23.46 -3.36
CA ASP A 136 -8.45 24.37 -4.10
C ASP A 136 -7.71 24.99 -5.31
N ALA A 137 -8.42 25.86 -6.05
CA ALA A 137 -7.87 26.50 -7.25
C ALA A 137 -6.62 27.38 -6.94
N GLU A 138 -6.54 27.91 -5.73
CA GLU A 138 -5.43 28.71 -5.23
C GLU A 138 -4.29 27.84 -4.65
N GLY A 139 -4.44 26.51 -4.69
CA GLY A 139 -3.46 25.54 -4.20
C GLY A 139 -3.44 25.42 -2.66
N GLN A 140 -4.50 25.86 -1.96
CA GLN A 140 -4.59 25.72 -0.51
C GLN A 140 -5.17 24.38 -0.12
N PRO A 141 -4.61 23.70 0.90
CA PRO A 141 -5.07 22.40 1.34
C PRO A 141 -6.42 22.46 2.07
N ARG A 142 -7.31 21.53 1.72
CA ARG A 142 -8.66 21.37 2.27
C ARG A 142 -8.84 19.95 2.80
N TRP A 143 -8.86 19.79 4.11
CA TRP A 143 -9.07 18.50 4.75
C TRP A 143 -10.51 17.98 4.56
N LYS A 144 -10.63 16.68 4.30
CA LYS A 144 -11.93 15.97 4.32
C LYS A 144 -12.13 15.35 5.71
N ASN A 145 -12.69 16.11 6.65
CA ASN A 145 -12.74 15.80 8.08
C ASN A 145 -13.89 14.87 8.51
N PHE A 146 -14.42 14.03 7.63
CA PHE A 146 -15.55 13.15 7.97
C PHE A 146 -15.17 11.68 8.04
N LYS A 147 -13.97 11.30 7.58
CA LYS A 147 -13.47 9.92 7.58
C LYS A 147 -11.97 9.88 7.82
N GLY A 148 -11.53 8.85 8.53
CA GLY A 148 -10.16 8.37 8.50
C GLY A 148 -9.97 7.37 7.35
N PHE A 149 -8.75 7.00 7.07
CA PHE A 149 -8.40 5.82 6.26
C PHE A 149 -7.73 4.77 7.16
N PRO A 150 -7.44 3.57 6.66
CA PRO A 150 -6.64 2.60 7.39
C PRO A 150 -5.39 3.23 8.00
N PRO A 151 -5.16 3.12 9.31
CA PRO A 151 -4.07 3.81 10.00
C PRO A 151 -2.72 3.11 9.80
N ILE A 152 -2.39 2.77 8.56
CA ILE A 152 -1.17 2.06 8.18
C ILE A 152 0.09 2.94 8.19
N TRP A 153 -0.09 4.25 8.37
CA TRP A 153 1.01 5.21 8.49
C TRP A 153 2.00 4.87 9.61
N VAL A 154 1.52 4.23 10.68
CA VAL A 154 2.36 3.79 11.81
C VAL A 154 3.49 2.87 11.36
N VAL A 155 3.27 2.05 10.32
CA VAL A 155 4.30 1.15 9.79
C VAL A 155 5.41 1.92 9.07
N SER A 156 5.08 2.99 8.34
CA SER A 156 6.10 3.84 7.73
C SER A 156 6.87 4.67 8.77
N ALA A 157 6.20 5.09 9.85
CA ALA A 157 6.87 5.72 10.99
C ALA A 157 7.82 4.76 11.71
N GLU A 158 7.40 3.50 11.91
CA GLU A 158 8.25 2.47 12.50
C GLU A 158 9.52 2.25 11.67
N VAL A 159 9.38 2.06 10.34
CA VAL A 159 10.54 1.88 9.44
C VAL A 159 11.48 3.08 9.48
N TYR A 160 10.95 4.31 9.54
CA TYR A 160 11.75 5.51 9.70
C TYR A 160 12.54 5.50 11.03
N VAL A 161 11.85 5.22 12.15
CA VAL A 161 12.50 5.20 13.48
C VAL A 161 13.53 4.08 13.59
N GLU A 162 13.26 2.90 13.05
CA GLU A 162 14.22 1.79 12.99
C GLU A 162 15.49 2.16 12.21
N GLN A 163 15.35 2.93 11.16
CA GLN A 163 16.48 3.37 10.34
C GLN A 163 17.29 4.50 10.99
N THR A 164 16.64 5.41 11.72
CA THR A 164 17.26 6.67 12.18
C THR A 164 17.53 6.72 13.67
N GLY A 165 16.81 5.93 14.48
CA GLY A 165 16.85 6.02 15.94
C GLY A 165 16.21 7.29 16.51
N ASP A 166 15.35 8.00 15.76
CA ASP A 166 14.73 9.27 16.17
C ASP A 166 13.67 9.07 17.27
N VAL A 167 14.12 9.10 18.52
CA VAL A 167 13.27 8.87 19.71
C VAL A 167 12.27 10.01 19.92
N ASP A 168 12.64 11.25 19.60
CA ASP A 168 11.75 12.40 19.76
C ASP A 168 10.57 12.29 18.79
N PHE A 169 10.84 11.89 17.55
CA PHE A 169 9.80 11.63 16.57
C PHE A 169 8.92 10.42 16.97
N LEU A 170 9.49 9.39 17.58
CA LEU A 170 8.72 8.27 18.11
C LEU A 170 7.72 8.73 19.18
N ASN A 171 8.10 9.68 20.05
CA ASN A 171 7.19 10.30 21.03
C ASN A 171 6.04 11.03 20.35
N GLU A 172 6.32 11.84 19.30
CA GLU A 172 5.29 12.52 18.51
C GLU A 172 4.29 11.50 17.93
N CYS A 173 4.80 10.42 17.34
CA CYS A 173 3.98 9.37 16.75
C CYS A 173 3.13 8.63 17.80
N LEU A 174 3.69 8.29 18.95
CA LEU A 174 2.96 7.62 20.03
C LEU A 174 1.79 8.47 20.55
N ALA A 175 2.00 9.78 20.71
CA ALA A 175 0.95 10.70 21.12
C ALA A 175 -0.20 10.73 20.08
N ALA A 176 0.13 10.74 18.79
CA ALA A 176 -0.85 10.71 17.71
C ALA A 176 -1.62 9.38 17.65
N VAL A 177 -0.92 8.24 17.80
CA VAL A 177 -1.52 6.90 17.85
C VAL A 177 -2.55 6.79 18.97
N ARG A 178 -2.22 7.25 20.18
CA ARG A 178 -3.12 7.21 21.33
C ARG A 178 -4.42 7.98 21.08
N LYS A 179 -4.33 9.15 20.47
CA LYS A 179 -5.52 9.93 20.07
C LYS A 179 -6.33 9.22 18.99
N GLN A 180 -5.67 8.67 17.97
CA GLN A 180 -6.34 7.96 16.89
C GLN A 180 -7.05 6.69 17.38
N ILE A 181 -6.45 5.95 18.32
CA ILE A 181 -7.11 4.83 19.02
C ILE A 181 -8.41 5.30 19.68
N GLY A 182 -8.36 6.39 20.45
CA GLY A 182 -9.56 6.95 21.09
C GLY A 182 -10.67 7.27 20.09
N TRP A 183 -10.32 7.79 18.92
CA TRP A 183 -11.28 8.04 17.86
C TRP A 183 -11.92 6.75 17.32
N PHE A 184 -11.15 5.71 17.02
CA PHE A 184 -11.68 4.42 16.56
C PHE A 184 -12.59 3.78 17.63
N GLU A 185 -12.18 3.78 18.88
CA GLU A 185 -12.97 3.25 20.00
C GLU A 185 -14.32 4.00 20.16
N ALA A 186 -14.31 5.31 20.00
CA ALA A 186 -15.51 6.13 20.14
C ALA A 186 -16.45 6.12 18.92
N LYS A 187 -15.89 5.95 17.71
CA LYS A 187 -16.64 6.18 16.45
C LYS A 187 -16.80 4.96 15.56
N ARG A 188 -15.97 3.91 15.74
CA ARG A 188 -15.90 2.75 14.84
C ARG A 188 -15.95 1.41 15.55
N SER A 189 -16.17 1.38 16.87
CA SER A 189 -16.38 0.12 17.60
C SER A 189 -17.76 -0.49 17.33
N VAL A 190 -17.84 -1.80 17.40
CA VAL A 190 -19.07 -2.56 17.23
C VAL A 190 -19.53 -3.13 18.58
N PRO A 191 -20.81 -3.06 18.94
CA PRO A 191 -21.34 -3.77 20.09
C PRO A 191 -21.02 -5.28 19.97
N GLY A 192 -20.42 -5.85 21.02
CA GLY A 192 -19.98 -7.25 21.02
C GLY A 192 -18.54 -7.47 20.55
N GLY A 193 -17.82 -6.42 20.17
CA GLY A 193 -16.40 -6.43 19.84
C GLY A 193 -16.08 -6.21 18.37
N GLY A 194 -14.86 -5.76 18.13
CA GLY A 194 -14.37 -5.44 16.79
C GLY A 194 -14.65 -4.02 16.33
N PHE A 195 -14.27 -3.74 15.09
CA PHE A 195 -14.32 -2.41 14.48
C PHE A 195 -14.83 -2.50 13.04
N TYR A 196 -15.36 -1.39 12.54
CA TYR A 196 -15.88 -1.27 11.17
C TYR A 196 -15.41 0.02 10.50
N TYR A 197 -15.51 0.06 9.18
CA TYR A 197 -15.40 1.29 8.39
C TYR A 197 -16.77 1.80 8.00
N LEU A 198 -16.90 3.12 7.89
CA LEU A 198 -18.16 3.81 7.58
C LEU A 198 -18.77 3.37 6.23
N ASP A 199 -17.98 2.76 5.36
CA ASP A 199 -18.41 2.15 4.11
C ASP A 199 -19.54 1.13 4.27
N LEU A 200 -19.66 0.49 5.45
CA LEU A 200 -20.77 -0.42 5.74
C LEU A 200 -22.12 0.29 5.78
N THR A 201 -22.15 1.54 6.13
CA THR A 201 -23.40 2.31 6.33
C THR A 201 -23.61 3.40 5.28
N ALA A 202 -22.54 3.87 4.65
CA ALA A 202 -22.55 4.91 3.65
C ALA A 202 -21.39 4.71 2.66
N ASN A 203 -21.53 5.16 1.42
CA ASN A 203 -20.47 5.07 0.43
C ASN A 203 -19.43 6.19 0.66
N THR A 204 -18.51 5.96 1.59
CA THR A 204 -17.50 6.95 2.02
C THR A 204 -16.10 6.64 1.54
N TRP A 205 -15.84 5.39 1.11
CA TRP A 205 -14.50 4.88 0.76
C TRP A 205 -13.49 4.97 1.93
N GLU A 206 -13.97 4.85 3.16
CA GLU A 206 -13.13 4.97 4.35
C GLU A 206 -12.16 3.79 4.52
N SER A 207 -12.54 2.60 4.05
CA SER A 207 -11.66 1.41 4.08
C SER A 207 -10.45 1.51 3.13
N GLY A 208 -10.48 2.45 2.18
CA GLY A 208 -9.51 2.52 1.08
C GLY A 208 -9.72 1.47 0.00
N MET A 209 -10.61 0.49 0.20
CA MET A 209 -10.99 -0.53 -0.79
C MET A 209 -12.27 -0.10 -1.50
N ASP A 210 -12.17 0.99 -2.25
CA ASP A 210 -13.30 1.65 -2.92
C ASP A 210 -14.11 0.65 -3.77
N GLU A 211 -15.41 0.57 -3.51
CA GLU A 211 -16.33 -0.30 -4.21
C GLU A 211 -16.02 -1.81 -4.12
N GLY A 212 -15.31 -2.26 -3.07
CA GLY A 212 -15.03 -3.67 -2.82
C GLY A 212 -16.30 -4.53 -2.84
N ILE A 213 -16.16 -5.79 -3.30
CA ILE A 213 -17.29 -6.71 -3.49
C ILE A 213 -18.10 -6.97 -2.22
N ARG A 214 -17.50 -6.87 -1.04
CA ARG A 214 -18.15 -7.09 0.25
C ARG A 214 -19.26 -6.08 0.54
N TYR A 215 -19.23 -4.89 -0.08
CA TYR A 215 -20.24 -3.86 0.10
C TYR A 215 -21.48 -4.04 -0.78
N ASP A 216 -21.48 -5.00 -1.68
CA ASP A 216 -22.68 -5.35 -2.48
C ASP A 216 -23.81 -5.92 -1.59
N GLU A 217 -23.44 -6.54 -0.46
CA GLU A 217 -24.38 -7.15 0.49
C GLU A 217 -24.08 -6.70 1.92
N ARG A 218 -24.33 -5.44 2.20
CA ARG A 218 -24.06 -4.85 3.52
C ARG A 218 -24.92 -5.47 4.63
N PRO A 219 -24.40 -5.58 5.85
CA PRO A 219 -25.22 -5.97 6.99
C PRO A 219 -26.22 -4.84 7.34
N PRO A 220 -27.37 -5.16 8.00
CA PRO A 220 -28.37 -4.18 8.36
C PRO A 220 -27.91 -3.20 9.46
N ALA A 221 -26.84 -3.51 10.17
CA ALA A 221 -26.23 -2.71 11.22
C ALA A 221 -24.68 -2.84 11.12
N PRO A 222 -23.93 -1.92 11.73
CA PRO A 222 -22.48 -2.05 11.80
C PRO A 222 -22.06 -3.40 12.39
N ALA A 223 -21.17 -4.08 11.68
CA ALA A 223 -20.58 -5.36 12.06
C ALA A 223 -19.07 -5.32 11.84
N ALA A 224 -18.32 -6.15 12.58
CA ALA A 224 -16.86 -6.09 12.54
C ALA A 224 -16.31 -6.45 11.15
N CYS A 225 -15.53 -5.54 10.59
CA CYS A 225 -14.77 -5.74 9.36
C CYS A 225 -13.41 -6.35 9.69
N VAL A 226 -12.97 -7.34 8.93
CA VAL A 226 -11.70 -8.04 9.15
C VAL A 226 -10.50 -7.10 9.01
N ASP A 227 -10.54 -6.18 8.05
CA ASP A 227 -9.51 -5.17 7.83
C ASP A 227 -9.52 -4.08 8.93
N ALA A 228 -10.68 -3.52 9.30
CA ALA A 228 -10.77 -2.53 10.36
C ALA A 228 -10.27 -3.08 11.70
N CYS A 229 -10.65 -4.32 12.05
CA CYS A 229 -10.13 -5.01 13.24
C CYS A 229 -8.61 -5.18 13.18
N SER A 230 -8.08 -5.56 12.02
CA SER A 230 -6.63 -5.73 11.81
C SER A 230 -5.89 -4.40 11.93
N HIS A 231 -6.44 -3.32 11.39
CA HIS A 231 -5.84 -2.00 11.44
C HIS A 231 -5.88 -1.39 12.85
N VAL A 232 -6.95 -1.58 13.60
CA VAL A 232 -6.98 -1.14 15.01
C VAL A 232 -6.08 -2.01 15.88
N TYR A 233 -5.99 -3.33 15.61
CA TYR A 233 -4.98 -4.19 16.24
C TYR A 233 -3.57 -3.65 16.00
N LEU A 234 -3.26 -3.23 14.78
CA LEU A 234 -1.98 -2.62 14.42
C LEU A 234 -1.68 -1.38 15.28
N LEU A 235 -2.67 -0.51 15.51
CA LEU A 235 -2.52 0.65 16.40
C LEU A 235 -2.24 0.23 17.85
N TYR A 236 -2.98 -0.73 18.40
CA TYR A 236 -2.75 -1.22 19.76
C TYR A 236 -1.38 -1.84 19.93
N ASP A 237 -0.93 -2.64 18.95
CA ASP A 237 0.39 -3.27 18.96
C ASP A 237 1.51 -2.22 18.91
N HIS A 238 1.40 -1.20 18.06
CA HIS A 238 2.35 -0.10 18.00
C HIS A 238 2.34 0.72 19.30
N ALA A 239 1.16 1.05 19.84
CA ALA A 239 1.07 1.76 21.11
C ALA A 239 1.77 0.99 22.24
N ALA A 240 1.59 -0.34 22.31
CA ALA A 240 2.24 -1.19 23.30
C ALA A 240 3.76 -1.21 23.14
N ARG A 241 4.25 -1.49 21.91
CA ARG A 241 5.69 -1.59 21.62
C ARG A 241 6.41 -0.26 21.78
N TRP A 242 5.84 0.83 21.27
CA TRP A 242 6.43 2.15 21.37
C TRP A 242 6.42 2.70 22.79
N SER A 243 5.37 2.42 23.59
CA SER A 243 5.38 2.74 25.02
C SER A 243 6.54 2.05 25.74
N LYS A 244 6.78 0.75 25.45
CA LYS A 244 7.94 0.04 26.03
C LYS A 244 9.27 0.65 25.61
N ASN A 245 9.44 0.96 24.33
CA ASN A 245 10.65 1.58 23.81
C ASN A 245 10.96 2.92 24.51
N LEU A 246 9.91 3.67 24.83
CA LEU A 246 9.97 4.95 25.54
C LEU A 246 9.94 4.82 27.06
N ARG A 247 9.90 3.58 27.60
CA ARG A 247 9.82 3.27 29.05
C ARG A 247 8.56 3.82 29.71
N GLU A 248 7.46 3.88 28.95
CA GLU A 248 6.15 4.27 29.44
C GLU A 248 5.25 3.05 29.74
N PRO A 249 4.16 3.19 30.54
CA PRO A 249 3.22 2.10 30.81
C PRO A 249 2.59 1.56 29.51
N ALA A 250 2.68 0.22 29.32
CA ALA A 250 2.22 -0.47 28.12
C ALA A 250 1.12 -1.51 28.38
N ALA A 251 0.85 -1.86 29.64
CA ALA A 251 0.01 -3.00 30.02
C ALA A 251 -1.43 -2.93 29.43
N ASP A 252 -2.04 -1.76 29.43
CA ASP A 252 -3.39 -1.57 28.88
C ASP A 252 -3.42 -1.76 27.37
N TRP A 253 -2.41 -1.26 26.65
CA TRP A 253 -2.29 -1.43 25.21
C TRP A 253 -2.05 -2.89 24.84
N GLU A 254 -1.23 -3.59 25.60
CA GLU A 254 -1.02 -5.04 25.45
C GLU A 254 -2.29 -5.83 25.68
N ALA A 255 -3.08 -5.46 26.71
CA ALA A 255 -4.36 -6.11 27.00
C ALA A 255 -5.35 -5.92 25.85
N LYS A 256 -5.48 -4.68 25.33
CA LYS A 256 -6.33 -4.36 24.18
C LYS A 256 -5.88 -5.10 22.90
N ALA A 257 -4.58 -5.12 22.62
CA ALA A 257 -4.03 -5.84 21.49
C ALA A 257 -4.31 -7.34 21.58
N ARG A 258 -4.11 -7.96 22.77
CA ARG A 258 -4.44 -9.39 22.98
C ARG A 258 -5.91 -9.68 22.78
N ALA A 259 -6.80 -8.87 23.35
CA ALA A 259 -8.24 -9.08 23.23
C ALA A 259 -8.71 -9.01 21.78
N LEU A 260 -8.28 -7.99 21.04
CA LEU A 260 -8.67 -7.84 19.64
C LEU A 260 -8.06 -8.92 18.73
N ARG A 261 -6.82 -9.34 19.01
CA ARG A 261 -6.18 -10.45 18.31
C ARG A 261 -6.95 -11.76 18.50
N GLU A 262 -7.37 -12.05 19.72
CA GLU A 262 -8.19 -13.25 19.98
C GLU A 262 -9.56 -13.16 19.31
N PHE A 263 -10.18 -11.98 19.27
CA PHE A 263 -11.42 -11.76 18.51
C PHE A 263 -11.22 -12.06 17.01
N ILE A 264 -10.17 -11.51 16.39
CA ILE A 264 -9.84 -11.76 14.97
C ILE A 264 -9.67 -13.25 14.72
N ARG A 265 -8.91 -13.96 15.57
CA ARG A 265 -8.60 -15.39 15.43
C ARG A 265 -9.80 -16.31 15.56
N LYS A 266 -10.78 -15.93 16.36
CA LYS A 266 -11.93 -16.79 16.71
C LYS A 266 -13.20 -16.40 15.96
N GLU A 267 -13.48 -15.11 15.86
CA GLU A 267 -14.76 -14.63 15.34
C GLU A 267 -14.73 -14.31 13.84
N LEU A 268 -13.54 -14.07 13.27
CA LEU A 268 -13.37 -13.71 11.85
C LEU A 268 -12.68 -14.82 11.04
N TRP A 269 -12.29 -15.92 11.66
CA TRP A 269 -11.64 -17.06 11.01
C TRP A 269 -12.66 -18.14 10.63
N ASP A 270 -12.56 -18.64 9.42
CA ASP A 270 -13.25 -19.84 8.98
C ASP A 270 -12.26 -20.98 8.77
N SER A 271 -12.38 -22.01 9.61
CA SER A 271 -11.50 -23.19 9.57
C SER A 271 -11.75 -24.12 8.40
N GLU A 272 -12.93 -24.06 7.79
CA GLU A 272 -13.25 -24.87 6.61
C GLU A 272 -12.48 -24.37 5.39
N THR A 273 -12.62 -23.09 5.07
CA THR A 273 -11.91 -22.47 3.94
C THR A 273 -10.46 -22.13 4.23
N GLY A 274 -10.04 -21.99 5.50
CA GLY A 274 -8.69 -21.53 5.84
C GLY A 274 -8.45 -20.06 5.54
N PHE A 275 -9.47 -19.22 5.68
CA PHE A 275 -9.40 -17.79 5.36
C PHE A 275 -10.15 -16.94 6.39
N PHE A 276 -9.85 -15.63 6.42
CA PHE A 276 -10.55 -14.67 7.29
C PHE A 276 -11.63 -13.93 6.51
N PHE A 277 -12.77 -13.70 7.19
CA PHE A 277 -13.92 -13.02 6.64
C PHE A 277 -14.48 -11.99 7.62
N ASP A 278 -15.30 -11.09 7.12
CA ASP A 278 -16.06 -10.17 7.95
C ASP A 278 -17.07 -10.90 8.83
N GLN A 279 -17.41 -10.33 9.97
CA GLN A 279 -18.28 -10.96 10.98
C GLN A 279 -19.64 -11.40 10.44
N TRP A 280 -20.22 -10.66 9.49
CA TRP A 280 -21.54 -11.00 8.92
C TRP A 280 -21.49 -12.09 7.84
N THR A 281 -20.31 -12.46 7.36
CA THR A 281 -20.12 -13.44 6.29
C THR A 281 -19.43 -14.72 6.75
N VAL A 282 -18.56 -14.66 7.77
CA VAL A 282 -17.75 -15.81 8.22
C VAL A 282 -18.57 -17.07 8.50
N ARG A 283 -19.75 -16.94 9.09
CA ARG A 283 -20.68 -18.07 9.40
C ARG A 283 -21.75 -18.28 8.33
N ARG A 284 -21.60 -17.71 7.14
CA ARG A 284 -22.54 -17.80 6.02
C ARG A 284 -21.84 -18.22 4.74
N PRO A 285 -21.60 -19.53 4.51
CA PRO A 285 -20.79 -20.01 3.38
C PRO A 285 -21.15 -19.39 2.03
N ALA A 286 -22.45 -19.27 1.74
CA ALA A 286 -22.94 -18.68 0.48
C ALA A 286 -22.66 -17.16 0.33
N ARG A 287 -22.15 -16.49 1.38
CA ARG A 287 -21.83 -15.05 1.39
C ARG A 287 -20.34 -14.76 1.61
N ARG A 288 -19.53 -15.80 1.79
CA ARG A 288 -18.07 -15.64 1.88
C ARG A 288 -17.53 -15.19 0.54
N GLN A 289 -16.58 -14.29 0.58
CA GLN A 289 -15.95 -13.74 -0.63
C GLN A 289 -14.45 -13.68 -0.39
N LEU A 290 -13.68 -14.32 -1.27
CA LEU A 290 -12.23 -14.32 -1.20
C LEU A 290 -11.71 -13.00 -1.77
N ALA A 291 -11.46 -12.05 -0.89
CA ALA A 291 -10.93 -10.72 -1.21
C ALA A 291 -9.75 -10.36 -0.30
N PHE A 292 -8.94 -9.41 -0.72
CA PHE A 292 -7.68 -9.03 -0.03
C PHE A 292 -7.90 -8.69 1.44
N GLU A 293 -9.04 -8.16 1.80
CA GLU A 293 -9.37 -7.77 3.18
C GLU A 293 -9.14 -8.92 4.17
N GLY A 294 -9.40 -10.17 3.76
CA GLY A 294 -9.13 -11.36 4.57
C GLY A 294 -7.64 -11.69 4.76
N MET A 295 -6.73 -11.02 4.08
CA MET A 295 -5.28 -11.16 4.28
C MET A 295 -4.72 -10.25 5.36
N TRP A 296 -5.43 -9.19 5.76
CA TRP A 296 -4.94 -8.22 6.73
C TRP A 296 -4.53 -8.84 8.07
N PRO A 297 -5.21 -9.86 8.64
CA PRO A 297 -4.73 -10.51 9.88
C PRO A 297 -3.32 -11.10 9.76
N VAL A 298 -2.94 -11.61 8.58
CA VAL A 298 -1.59 -12.09 8.30
C VAL A 298 -0.62 -10.89 8.16
N VAL A 299 -1.00 -9.87 7.43
CA VAL A 299 -0.18 -8.66 7.21
C VAL A 299 0.22 -8.01 8.53
N VAL A 300 -0.74 -7.83 9.46
CA VAL A 300 -0.49 -7.15 10.74
C VAL A 300 0.06 -8.07 11.85
N GLY A 301 0.11 -9.39 11.62
CA GLY A 301 0.58 -10.36 12.61
C GLY A 301 -0.47 -10.77 13.65
N ALA A 302 -1.74 -10.57 13.37
CA ALA A 302 -2.82 -10.99 14.24
C ALA A 302 -3.17 -12.49 14.12
N ALA A 303 -2.93 -13.13 12.98
CA ALA A 303 -3.16 -14.56 12.76
C ALA A 303 -2.27 -15.45 13.67
N THR A 304 -2.66 -16.71 13.86
CA THR A 304 -1.72 -17.74 14.37
C THR A 304 -0.77 -18.17 13.26
N ALA A 305 0.31 -18.87 13.59
CA ALA A 305 1.22 -19.40 12.58
C ALA A 305 0.51 -20.37 11.61
N GLU A 306 -0.37 -21.22 12.14
CA GLU A 306 -1.18 -22.16 11.36
C GLU A 306 -2.17 -21.43 10.43
N GLN A 307 -2.91 -20.44 10.95
CA GLN A 307 -3.82 -19.63 10.14
C GLN A 307 -3.07 -18.90 9.02
N ALA A 308 -1.93 -18.28 9.34
CA ALA A 308 -1.11 -17.60 8.35
C ALA A 308 -0.58 -18.56 7.28
N GLN A 309 -0.13 -19.75 7.68
CA GLN A 309 0.34 -20.77 6.75
C GLN A 309 -0.78 -21.16 5.77
N ARG A 310 -2.00 -21.41 6.25
CA ARG A 310 -3.13 -21.75 5.40
C ARG A 310 -3.48 -20.61 4.43
N VAL A 311 -3.59 -19.37 4.91
CA VAL A 311 -3.83 -18.19 4.05
C VAL A 311 -2.78 -18.07 2.96
N ILE A 312 -1.49 -18.28 3.29
CA ILE A 312 -0.39 -18.14 2.34
C ILE A 312 -0.40 -19.28 1.33
N ASP A 313 -0.49 -20.54 1.79
CA ASP A 313 -0.30 -21.71 0.92
C ASP A 313 -1.56 -22.08 0.12
N GLU A 314 -2.74 -21.98 0.73
CA GLU A 314 -4.00 -22.40 0.11
C GLU A 314 -4.60 -21.30 -0.78
N HIS A 315 -4.36 -20.00 -0.44
CA HIS A 315 -4.99 -18.87 -1.11
C HIS A 315 -3.99 -17.94 -1.80
N LEU A 316 -3.06 -17.32 -1.04
CA LEU A 316 -2.19 -16.30 -1.58
C LEU A 316 -1.29 -16.81 -2.72
N LEU A 317 -0.77 -18.04 -2.61
CA LEU A 317 0.03 -18.70 -3.65
C LEU A 317 -0.79 -19.54 -4.63
N ASN A 318 -2.12 -19.49 -4.56
CA ASN A 318 -3.01 -20.22 -5.44
C ASN A 318 -3.21 -19.47 -6.77
N PRO A 319 -2.76 -20.03 -7.92
CA PRO A 319 -2.90 -19.36 -9.22
C PRO A 319 -4.36 -19.26 -9.72
N LYS A 320 -5.29 -20.01 -9.12
CA LYS A 320 -6.73 -19.90 -9.39
C LYS A 320 -7.40 -18.80 -8.55
N GLU A 321 -6.67 -18.19 -7.62
CA GLU A 321 -7.17 -17.18 -6.71
C GLU A 321 -6.35 -15.90 -6.82
N PHE A 322 -5.34 -15.74 -5.97
CA PHE A 322 -4.61 -14.47 -5.83
C PHE A 322 -3.25 -14.45 -6.54
N PHE A 323 -2.62 -15.61 -6.78
CA PHE A 323 -1.29 -15.70 -7.40
C PHE A 323 -1.35 -15.59 -8.92
N THR A 324 -1.92 -14.52 -9.40
CA THR A 324 -2.12 -14.23 -10.82
C THR A 324 -0.78 -13.97 -11.56
N PRO A 325 -0.76 -13.91 -12.90
CA PRO A 325 0.41 -13.48 -13.68
C PRO A 325 1.01 -12.14 -13.25
N HIS A 326 0.19 -11.14 -12.89
CA HIS A 326 0.59 -9.97 -12.12
C HIS A 326 -0.05 -10.10 -10.73
N PRO A 327 0.64 -10.63 -9.70
CA PRO A 327 0.05 -10.77 -8.38
C PRO A 327 -0.03 -9.40 -7.67
N ILE A 328 -0.90 -9.24 -6.72
CA ILE A 328 -1.99 -10.14 -6.38
C ILE A 328 -3.30 -9.53 -6.87
N ALA A 329 -4.20 -10.36 -7.38
CA ALA A 329 -5.57 -9.91 -7.60
C ALA A 329 -6.19 -9.46 -6.26
N THR A 330 -7.00 -8.41 -6.26
CA THR A 330 -7.66 -7.94 -5.02
C THR A 330 -8.90 -8.74 -4.66
N VAL A 331 -9.43 -9.47 -5.62
CA VAL A 331 -10.48 -10.48 -5.46
C VAL A 331 -10.00 -11.75 -6.16
N ALA A 332 -10.21 -12.91 -5.56
CA ALA A 332 -9.78 -14.17 -6.15
C ALA A 332 -10.38 -14.39 -7.54
N LEU A 333 -9.60 -14.93 -8.49
CA LEU A 333 -10.09 -15.22 -9.84
C LEU A 333 -11.28 -16.21 -9.83
N SER A 334 -11.37 -17.05 -8.80
CA SER A 334 -12.45 -18.01 -8.62
C SER A 334 -13.76 -17.40 -8.12
N GLU A 335 -13.74 -16.14 -7.68
CA GLU A 335 -14.92 -15.47 -7.17
C GLU A 335 -15.90 -15.08 -8.28
N PRO A 336 -17.20 -15.43 -8.16
CA PRO A 336 -18.19 -15.05 -9.16
C PRO A 336 -18.36 -13.53 -9.35
N LYS A 337 -17.96 -12.72 -8.35
CA LYS A 337 -18.01 -11.26 -8.37
C LYS A 337 -16.71 -10.62 -8.84
N PHE A 338 -15.74 -11.40 -9.33
CA PHE A 338 -14.52 -10.86 -9.91
C PHE A 338 -14.83 -9.97 -11.12
N GLU A 339 -14.29 -8.78 -11.11
CA GLU A 339 -14.40 -7.81 -12.22
C GLU A 339 -13.06 -7.13 -12.48
N LEU A 340 -12.77 -6.79 -13.72
CA LEU A 340 -11.60 -5.96 -14.09
C LEU A 340 -11.85 -4.47 -13.77
N ARG A 341 -12.24 -4.19 -12.51
CA ARG A 341 -12.62 -2.85 -12.07
C ARG A 341 -12.14 -2.56 -10.65
N MET A 342 -11.43 -1.45 -10.47
CA MET A 342 -11.01 -0.88 -9.18
C MET A 342 -10.48 -1.96 -8.21
N TRP A 343 -11.06 -2.12 -7.04
CA TRP A 343 -10.71 -3.13 -6.02
C TRP A 343 -11.50 -4.44 -6.16
N ARG A 344 -12.09 -4.70 -7.32
CA ARG A 344 -12.91 -5.90 -7.57
C ARG A 344 -12.18 -6.97 -8.38
N GLY A 345 -10.85 -6.91 -8.48
CA GLY A 345 -10.07 -7.91 -9.20
C GLY A 345 -8.69 -7.47 -9.68
N PRO A 346 -8.51 -6.24 -10.21
CA PRO A 346 -7.20 -5.76 -10.66
C PRO A 346 -6.09 -5.96 -9.63
N ALA A 347 -4.86 -6.09 -10.12
CA ALA A 347 -3.68 -6.20 -9.29
C ALA A 347 -3.20 -4.81 -8.86
N TRP A 348 -2.90 -4.67 -7.57
CA TRP A 348 -2.37 -3.44 -6.97
C TRP A 348 -1.02 -3.73 -6.33
N ASN A 349 0.03 -3.08 -6.78
CA ASN A 349 1.39 -3.32 -6.29
C ASN A 349 1.53 -3.08 -4.78
N CYS A 350 0.80 -2.12 -4.22
CA CYS A 350 0.79 -1.91 -2.78
C CYS A 350 0.24 -3.12 -2.01
N MET A 351 -0.79 -3.81 -2.52
CA MET A 351 -1.34 -5.00 -1.87
C MET A 351 -0.37 -6.18 -1.97
N THR A 352 0.34 -6.32 -3.09
CA THR A 352 1.44 -7.29 -3.22
C THR A 352 2.54 -7.01 -2.19
N TYR A 353 2.90 -5.75 -2.00
CA TYR A 353 3.88 -5.36 -0.98
C TYR A 353 3.42 -5.72 0.44
N TRP A 354 2.16 -5.41 0.80
CA TRP A 354 1.61 -5.76 2.10
C TRP A 354 1.55 -7.28 2.32
N ALA A 355 1.09 -8.04 1.32
CA ALA A 355 1.08 -9.51 1.38
C ALA A 355 2.49 -10.07 1.58
N ALA A 356 3.48 -9.57 0.84
CA ALA A 356 4.87 -9.98 0.97
C ALA A 356 5.45 -9.66 2.38
N ARG A 357 5.12 -8.49 2.96
CA ARG A 357 5.47 -8.17 4.35
C ARG A 357 4.84 -9.18 5.34
N GLY A 358 3.58 -9.53 5.12
CA GLY A 358 2.91 -10.59 5.88
C GLY A 358 3.66 -11.92 5.80
N CYS A 359 4.02 -12.35 4.59
CA CYS A 359 4.82 -13.57 4.38
C CYS A 359 6.15 -13.53 5.15
N VAL A 360 6.90 -12.43 5.07
CA VAL A 360 8.17 -12.28 5.80
C VAL A 360 7.96 -12.37 7.32
N ARG A 361 6.90 -11.76 7.84
CA ARG A 361 6.56 -11.80 9.27
C ARG A 361 6.38 -13.22 9.81
N TYR A 362 5.84 -14.14 8.99
CA TYR A 362 5.67 -15.54 9.32
C TYR A 362 6.78 -16.46 8.79
N GLY A 363 7.95 -15.90 8.45
CA GLY A 363 9.12 -16.66 8.00
C GLY A 363 9.07 -17.17 6.57
N ARG A 364 7.99 -16.89 5.81
CA ARG A 364 7.77 -17.32 4.43
C ARG A 364 8.44 -16.37 3.43
N ARG A 365 9.77 -16.24 3.54
CA ARG A 365 10.58 -15.43 2.62
C ARG A 365 10.52 -15.92 1.17
N ASP A 366 10.37 -17.24 0.99
CA ASP A 366 10.17 -17.87 -0.31
C ASP A 366 8.91 -17.33 -1.03
N ALA A 367 7.78 -17.26 -0.32
CA ALA A 367 6.53 -16.72 -0.83
C ALA A 367 6.65 -15.21 -1.13
N ALA A 368 7.21 -14.44 -0.19
CA ALA A 368 7.46 -13.01 -0.40
C ALA A 368 8.30 -12.75 -1.64
N ARG A 369 9.40 -13.49 -1.83
CA ARG A 369 10.27 -13.36 -2.99
C ARG A 369 9.53 -13.64 -4.30
N GLN A 370 8.74 -14.72 -4.36
CA GLN A 370 7.97 -15.08 -5.55
C GLN A 370 6.94 -14.01 -5.92
N LEU A 371 6.19 -13.50 -4.94
CA LEU A 371 5.20 -12.44 -5.14
C LEU A 371 5.83 -11.17 -5.69
N LEU A 372 6.88 -10.70 -5.03
CA LEU A 372 7.56 -9.45 -5.38
C LEU A 372 8.25 -9.54 -6.74
N GLU A 373 8.93 -10.64 -7.00
CA GLU A 373 9.62 -10.86 -8.28
C GLU A 373 8.64 -10.84 -9.45
N LYS A 374 7.54 -11.58 -9.31
CA LYS A 374 6.52 -11.70 -10.35
C LYS A 374 5.80 -10.36 -10.58
N ALA A 375 5.48 -9.61 -9.52
CA ALA A 375 4.84 -8.30 -9.65
C ALA A 375 5.77 -7.25 -10.29
N LEU A 376 7.04 -7.21 -9.86
CA LEU A 376 8.02 -6.29 -10.44
C LEU A 376 8.33 -6.62 -11.90
N ASP A 377 8.43 -7.91 -12.26
CA ASP A 377 8.60 -8.34 -13.65
C ASP A 377 7.39 -7.90 -14.50
N ALA A 378 6.17 -8.14 -14.02
CA ALA A 378 4.93 -7.75 -14.70
C ALA A 378 4.82 -6.22 -14.86
N THR A 379 5.13 -5.46 -13.82
CA THR A 379 5.13 -3.99 -13.86
C THR A 379 6.16 -3.47 -14.86
N ALA A 380 7.38 -4.06 -14.89
CA ALA A 380 8.43 -3.66 -15.83
C ALA A 380 8.05 -3.95 -17.29
N VAL A 381 7.38 -5.07 -17.55
CA VAL A 381 6.86 -5.41 -18.89
C VAL A 381 5.80 -4.40 -19.31
N GLU A 382 4.84 -4.08 -18.44
CA GLU A 382 3.79 -3.12 -18.76
C GLU A 382 4.34 -1.70 -18.91
N PHE A 383 5.32 -1.31 -18.08
CA PHE A 383 6.05 -0.05 -18.26
C PHE A 383 6.76 0.00 -19.63
N GLY A 384 7.39 -1.07 -20.06
CA GLY A 384 8.02 -1.17 -21.38
C GLY A 384 7.02 -0.99 -22.54
N ARG A 385 5.76 -1.42 -22.36
CA ARG A 385 4.69 -1.29 -23.37
C ARG A 385 4.09 0.12 -23.40
N THR A 386 3.94 0.77 -22.25
CA THR A 386 3.10 1.98 -22.10
C THR A 386 3.86 3.24 -21.71
N GLY A 387 5.11 3.09 -21.24
CA GLY A 387 5.96 4.20 -20.79
C GLY A 387 5.43 4.94 -19.55
N THR A 388 4.61 4.29 -18.73
CA THR A 388 3.99 4.89 -17.54
C THR A 388 3.85 3.88 -16.41
N ILE A 389 3.69 4.40 -15.18
CA ILE A 389 3.29 3.65 -13.99
C ILE A 389 1.79 3.86 -13.80
N TRP A 390 1.02 2.76 -13.74
CA TRP A 390 -0.43 2.78 -13.64
C TRP A 390 -0.91 2.71 -12.19
N GLU A 391 -2.09 3.23 -11.92
CA GLU A 391 -2.77 3.14 -10.61
C GLU A 391 -2.98 1.68 -10.17
N PHE A 392 -3.35 0.81 -11.11
CA PHE A 392 -3.47 -0.65 -10.96
C PHE A 392 -3.33 -1.35 -12.30
N TYR A 393 -3.19 -2.67 -12.28
CA TYR A 393 -2.76 -3.47 -13.41
C TYR A 393 -3.71 -4.62 -13.71
N HIS A 394 -3.70 -5.08 -14.96
CA HIS A 394 -4.44 -6.26 -15.36
C HIS A 394 -3.79 -7.52 -14.74
N PRO A 395 -4.53 -8.29 -13.89
CA PRO A 395 -3.94 -9.39 -13.13
C PRO A 395 -3.42 -10.54 -14.00
N SER A 396 -3.98 -10.72 -15.21
CA SER A 396 -3.57 -11.74 -16.18
C SER A 396 -2.72 -11.19 -17.33
N LEU A 397 -2.03 -10.06 -17.15
CA LEU A 397 -1.20 -9.40 -18.17
C LEU A 397 -1.96 -9.03 -19.46
N GLY A 398 -3.27 -8.81 -19.36
CA GLY A 398 -4.10 -8.35 -20.47
C GLY A 398 -3.94 -6.83 -20.74
N GLU A 399 -4.73 -6.33 -21.67
CA GLU A 399 -4.69 -4.93 -22.05
C GLU A 399 -5.21 -4.00 -20.93
N GLN A 400 -4.44 -2.97 -20.58
CA GLN A 400 -4.83 -1.96 -19.58
C GLN A 400 -6.14 -1.23 -19.95
N SER A 401 -6.45 -1.14 -21.25
CA SER A 401 -7.69 -0.57 -21.76
C SER A 401 -8.95 -1.34 -21.34
N LEU A 402 -8.83 -2.60 -20.90
CA LEU A 402 -9.93 -3.41 -20.39
C LEU A 402 -10.29 -3.06 -18.95
N LEU A 403 -9.37 -2.44 -18.22
CA LEU A 403 -9.59 -2.05 -16.84
C LEU A 403 -10.54 -0.87 -16.72
N ARG A 404 -11.35 -0.90 -15.68
CA ARG A 404 -12.26 0.20 -15.33
C ARG A 404 -11.94 0.68 -13.92
N ARG A 405 -12.11 1.98 -13.71
CA ARG A 405 -11.96 2.60 -12.39
C ARG A 405 -13.33 2.69 -11.71
N LYS A 406 -13.81 3.87 -11.40
CA LYS A 406 -15.15 4.08 -10.82
C LYS A 406 -16.17 4.28 -11.94
N PRO A 407 -17.46 4.04 -11.74
CA PRO A 407 -18.51 4.30 -12.73
C PRO A 407 -18.79 5.82 -12.84
N THR A 408 -17.78 6.59 -13.18
CA THR A 408 -17.78 8.05 -13.34
C THR A 408 -17.17 8.41 -14.70
N ALA A 409 -17.12 9.69 -15.05
CA ALA A 409 -16.47 10.17 -16.28
C ALA A 409 -14.99 9.76 -16.39
N GLN A 410 -14.32 9.59 -15.25
CA GLN A 410 -12.92 9.12 -15.16
C GLN A 410 -12.87 7.61 -14.91
N ASN A 411 -13.24 6.83 -15.90
CA ASN A 411 -13.41 5.38 -15.77
C ASN A 411 -12.21 4.55 -16.27
N THR A 412 -11.02 5.12 -16.30
CA THR A 412 -9.77 4.41 -16.63
C THR A 412 -8.77 4.57 -15.49
N PRO A 413 -7.84 3.61 -15.28
CA PRO A 413 -6.77 3.78 -14.31
C PRO A 413 -5.95 5.04 -14.57
N SER A 414 -5.52 5.72 -13.52
CA SER A 414 -4.61 6.86 -13.63
C SER A 414 -3.23 6.41 -14.12
N ARG A 415 -2.59 7.26 -14.93
CA ARG A 415 -1.19 7.11 -15.35
C ARG A 415 -0.31 7.89 -14.38
N ASP A 416 0.99 7.62 -14.40
CA ASP A 416 1.98 8.35 -13.60
C ASP A 416 1.56 8.47 -12.13
N TYR A 417 1.17 7.32 -11.55
CA TYR A 417 0.57 7.22 -10.23
C TYR A 417 1.54 6.59 -9.22
N LEU A 418 1.86 7.32 -8.15
CA LEU A 418 2.78 6.89 -7.10
C LEU A 418 2.09 6.09 -5.99
N GLY A 419 0.95 6.58 -5.51
CA GLY A 419 0.34 6.21 -4.23
C GLY A 419 0.05 4.73 -4.01
N HIS A 420 0.07 3.90 -5.05
CA HIS A 420 -0.10 2.45 -4.93
C HIS A 420 1.04 1.64 -5.56
N ASN A 421 2.19 2.27 -5.80
CA ASN A 421 3.33 1.65 -6.46
C ASN A 421 4.63 1.78 -5.64
N PRO A 422 4.75 1.12 -4.46
CA PRO A 422 5.97 1.16 -3.66
C PRO A 422 7.07 0.28 -4.28
N LEU A 423 7.52 0.60 -5.51
CA LEU A 423 8.37 -0.30 -6.29
C LEU A 423 9.82 -0.35 -5.78
N PHE A 424 10.35 0.74 -5.21
CA PHE A 424 11.65 0.71 -4.53
C PHE A 424 11.60 -0.15 -3.28
N ALA A 425 10.53 -0.01 -2.48
CA ALA A 425 10.33 -0.82 -1.29
C ALA A 425 10.11 -2.30 -1.64
N MET A 426 9.37 -2.59 -2.72
CA MET A 426 9.21 -3.96 -3.24
C MET A 426 10.55 -4.57 -3.67
N ALA A 427 11.39 -3.83 -4.39
CA ALA A 427 12.71 -4.29 -4.80
C ALA A 427 13.64 -4.49 -3.59
N ASP A 428 13.54 -3.65 -2.57
CA ASP A 428 14.33 -3.80 -1.34
C ASP A 428 13.89 -5.05 -0.56
N LEU A 429 12.58 -5.22 -0.35
CA LEU A 429 12.03 -6.39 0.34
C LEU A 429 12.34 -7.69 -0.42
N TRP A 430 12.34 -7.67 -1.76
CA TRP A 430 12.77 -8.79 -2.59
C TRP A 430 14.23 -9.17 -2.33
N ARG A 431 15.15 -8.20 -2.24
CA ARG A 431 16.56 -8.46 -1.87
C ARG A 431 16.67 -9.10 -0.48
N GLN A 432 15.93 -8.55 0.51
CA GLN A 432 15.90 -9.08 1.88
C GLN A 432 15.33 -10.51 1.96
N ALA A 433 14.43 -10.85 1.05
CA ALA A 433 13.86 -12.18 0.91
C ALA A 433 14.75 -13.17 0.11
N GLY A 434 15.98 -12.78 -0.23
CA GLY A 434 16.94 -13.64 -0.94
C GLY A 434 16.80 -13.60 -2.46
N GLY A 435 16.28 -12.50 -3.03
CA GLY A 435 16.07 -12.31 -4.47
C GLY A 435 17.33 -12.05 -5.29
N LEU A 436 18.51 -11.90 -4.67
CA LEU A 436 19.77 -11.79 -5.38
C LEU A 436 20.37 -13.19 -5.61
N PRO A 437 21.03 -13.43 -6.77
CA PRO A 437 21.78 -14.66 -6.94
C PRO A 437 22.85 -14.74 -5.85
N VAL A 438 22.93 -15.90 -5.20
CA VAL A 438 24.08 -16.25 -4.38
C VAL A 438 25.29 -16.23 -5.32
N LYS A 439 26.25 -15.32 -5.06
CA LYS A 439 27.50 -15.25 -5.83
C LYS A 439 28.32 -16.49 -5.58
#